data_dbcfcc80d9799a2bdb4220520459d544
#
_entry.id   dbcfcc80d9799a2bdb4220520459d544
#
_cell.length_a   1.000
_cell.length_b   1.000
_cell.length_c   1.000
_cell.angle_alpha   90.00
_cell.angle_beta   90.00
_cell.angle_gamma   90.00
#
_symmetry.space_group_name_H-M   'P 1'
#
loop_
_entity.id
_entity.type
_entity.pdbx_description
1 polymer ?
#
loop_
_entity_poly.entity_id
_entity_poly.type
_entity_poly.pdbx_seq_one_letter_code
_entity_poly.pdbx_strand_id
1 'polypeptide(L)'
;QYSQQNQPYRYNVTLVITVTSTQVDKVRSIIARQGELLKQGVAIVADEYQNPVVYEYVSFKKMKPKMMTEAIENAEQTAKQFANNSHSTISKIISADQGQFSIDDRDANTPYIKRVRVVTTVTYALKD
;
A
#
# COMPACT_ATOMS: atom_id res chain seq x y z
N GLN A 1 27.22 35.81 -10.94
CA GLN A 1 26.45 36.21 -11.82
C GLN A 1 26.89 36.28 -13.17
N TYR A 2 27.95 36.20 -13.29
CA TYR A 2 28.59 35.99 -14.47
C TYR A 2 28.09 34.85 -15.28
N SER A 3 27.55 33.82 -14.72
CA SER A 3 27.14 32.65 -15.48
C SER A 3 25.94 32.89 -16.38
N GLN A 4 25.06 33.80 -16.04
CA GLN A 4 23.88 34.07 -16.85
C GLN A 4 24.24 34.70 -18.18
N GLN A 5 25.30 35.46 -18.22
CA GLN A 5 25.71 36.09 -19.46
C GLN A 5 26.28 35.09 -20.48
N ASN A 6 26.79 33.97 -19.98
CA ASN A 6 27.39 32.95 -20.81
C ASN A 6 26.44 31.83 -21.19
N GLN A 7 25.22 31.82 -20.63
CA GLN A 7 24.24 30.80 -20.98
C GLN A 7 23.60 31.10 -22.31
N PRO A 8 23.49 30.08 -23.19
CA PRO A 8 22.82 30.27 -24.47
C PRO A 8 21.31 30.49 -24.35
N TYR A 9 20.71 30.13 -23.22
CA TYR A 9 19.26 30.26 -23.00
C TYR A 9 18.99 31.13 -21.81
N ARG A 10 18.02 32.01 -21.93
CA ARG A 10 17.59 32.89 -20.84
C ARG A 10 16.61 32.27 -19.90
N TYR A 11 15.88 31.26 -20.35
CA TYR A 11 14.73 30.72 -19.60
C TYR A 11 14.91 29.25 -19.40
N ASN A 12 14.56 28.81 -18.21
CA ASN A 12 14.34 27.40 -17.92
C ASN A 12 12.85 27.15 -17.87
N VAL A 13 12.39 26.17 -18.62
CA VAL A 13 11.00 25.77 -18.61
C VAL A 13 10.94 24.35 -18.06
N THR A 14 10.20 24.22 -16.98
CA THR A 14 9.97 22.90 -16.38
C THR A 14 8.50 22.56 -16.51
N LEU A 15 8.23 21.42 -17.10
CA LEU A 15 6.88 20.92 -17.28
C LEU A 15 6.74 19.62 -16.48
N VAL A 16 5.71 19.58 -15.62
CA VAL A 16 5.40 18.38 -14.86
C VAL A 16 4.32 17.60 -15.60
N ILE A 17 4.63 16.35 -15.91
CA ILE A 17 3.68 15.44 -16.56
C ILE A 17 3.31 14.38 -15.54
N THR A 18 2.01 14.26 -15.23
CA THR A 18 1.51 13.25 -14.30
C THR A 18 0.91 12.10 -15.08
N VAL A 19 1.37 10.90 -14.78
CA VAL A 19 0.86 9.67 -15.39
C VAL A 19 0.23 8.83 -14.31
N THR A 20 -1.03 8.46 -14.50
CA THR A 20 -1.77 7.60 -13.58
C THR A 20 -2.21 6.35 -14.33
N SER A 21 -1.92 5.19 -13.77
CA SER A 21 -2.27 3.92 -14.40
C SER A 21 -2.41 2.82 -13.36
N THR A 22 -3.25 1.83 -13.67
CA THR A 22 -3.33 0.60 -12.87
C THR A 22 -2.26 -0.41 -13.28
N GLN A 23 -1.56 -0.16 -14.38
CA GLN A 23 -0.52 -1.04 -14.89
C GLN A 23 0.84 -0.64 -14.30
N VAL A 24 1.08 -1.08 -13.08
CA VAL A 24 2.27 -0.71 -12.31
C VAL A 24 3.56 -1.05 -13.04
N ASP A 25 3.64 -2.23 -13.63
CA ASP A 25 4.86 -2.67 -14.31
C ASP A 25 5.19 -1.79 -15.50
N LYS A 26 4.18 -1.33 -16.23
CA LYS A 26 4.39 -0.44 -17.37
C LYS A 26 4.90 0.93 -16.93
N VAL A 27 4.30 1.47 -15.86
CA VAL A 27 4.72 2.77 -15.34
C VAL A 27 6.16 2.69 -14.84
N ARG A 28 6.49 1.65 -14.09
CA ARG A 28 7.85 1.44 -13.60
C ARG A 28 8.84 1.26 -14.74
N SER A 29 8.44 0.56 -15.78
CA SER A 29 9.27 0.38 -16.97
C SER A 29 9.57 1.71 -17.65
N ILE A 30 8.57 2.58 -17.77
CA ILE A 30 8.76 3.92 -18.37
C ILE A 30 9.74 4.74 -17.53
N ILE A 31 9.60 4.71 -16.22
CA ILE A 31 10.52 5.43 -15.32
C ILE A 31 11.94 4.91 -15.49
N ALA A 32 12.12 3.61 -15.61
CA ALA A 32 13.43 3.00 -15.77
C ALA A 32 14.09 3.34 -17.12
N ARG A 33 13.28 3.77 -18.10
CA ARG A 33 13.76 4.06 -19.45
C ARG A 33 14.02 5.55 -19.69
N GLN A 34 14.22 6.31 -18.63
CA GLN A 34 14.49 7.75 -18.75
C GLN A 34 15.72 8.05 -19.59
N GLY A 35 16.72 7.18 -19.53
CA GLY A 35 17.94 7.36 -20.32
C GLY A 35 17.71 7.30 -21.83
N GLU A 36 16.73 6.52 -22.28
CA GLU A 36 16.40 6.45 -23.69
C GLU A 36 15.78 7.76 -24.18
N LEU A 37 14.95 8.37 -23.35
CA LEU A 37 14.36 9.66 -23.69
C LEU A 37 15.41 10.76 -23.76
N LEU A 38 16.41 10.70 -22.90
CA LEU A 38 17.51 11.65 -22.93
C LEU A 38 18.27 11.56 -24.23
N LYS A 39 18.48 10.37 -24.77
CA LYS A 39 19.13 10.18 -26.07
C LYS A 39 18.34 10.82 -27.20
N GLN A 40 17.03 10.94 -27.03
CA GLN A 40 16.17 11.58 -28.03
C GLN A 40 15.98 13.08 -27.78
N GLY A 41 16.72 13.64 -26.84
CA GLY A 41 16.66 15.06 -26.54
C GLY A 41 15.67 15.47 -25.47
N VAL A 42 15.06 14.52 -24.80
CA VAL A 42 14.09 14.80 -23.73
C VAL A 42 14.74 14.47 -22.38
N ALA A 43 14.94 15.49 -21.57
CA ALA A 43 15.50 15.32 -20.24
C ALA A 43 14.36 15.20 -19.23
N ILE A 44 14.33 14.08 -18.51
CA ILE A 44 13.38 13.86 -17.43
C ILE A 44 14.15 13.94 -16.11
N VAL A 45 13.66 14.80 -15.22
CA VAL A 45 14.26 14.97 -13.90
C VAL A 45 13.31 14.28 -12.90
N ALA A 46 13.84 13.32 -12.17
CA ALA A 46 13.10 12.68 -11.12
C ALA A 46 13.16 13.57 -9.88
N ASP A 47 12.01 14.04 -9.44
CA ASP A 47 11.92 14.84 -8.23
C ASP A 47 11.14 14.06 -7.19
N GLU A 48 11.87 13.36 -6.33
CA GLU A 48 11.27 12.50 -5.32
C GLU A 48 10.65 13.30 -4.16
N TYR A 49 11.01 14.56 -4.03
CA TYR A 49 10.47 15.39 -2.95
C TYR A 49 9.17 16.08 -3.32
N GLN A 50 9.12 16.67 -4.50
CA GLN A 50 7.94 17.43 -4.93
C GLN A 50 6.94 16.58 -5.69
N ASN A 51 7.43 15.63 -6.47
CA ASN A 51 6.60 14.81 -7.33
C ASN A 51 6.96 13.32 -7.17
N PRO A 52 6.71 12.75 -5.98
CA PRO A 52 7.05 11.35 -5.75
C PRO A 52 6.14 10.41 -6.54
N VAL A 53 6.64 9.21 -6.78
CA VAL A 53 5.82 8.13 -7.31
C VAL A 53 4.97 7.58 -6.17
N VAL A 54 3.66 7.59 -6.36
CA VAL A 54 2.71 7.13 -5.35
C VAL A 54 1.99 5.89 -5.86
N TYR A 55 1.93 4.86 -5.03
CA TYR A 55 1.22 3.62 -5.32
C TYR A 55 0.04 3.48 -4.35
N GLU A 56 -1.13 3.21 -4.89
CA GLU A 56 -2.34 3.04 -4.10
C GLU A 56 -2.98 1.69 -4.37
N TYR A 57 -3.61 1.13 -3.36
CA TYR A 57 -4.35 -0.11 -3.51
C TYR A 57 -5.82 0.19 -3.78
N VAL A 58 -6.17 0.25 -5.06
CA VAL A 58 -7.52 0.67 -5.48
C VAL A 58 -8.59 -0.39 -5.27
N SER A 59 -8.21 -1.67 -5.16
CA SER A 59 -9.16 -2.77 -4.96
C SER A 59 -9.51 -3.01 -3.50
N PHE A 60 -9.07 -2.16 -2.60
CA PHE A 60 -9.25 -2.36 -1.16
C PHE A 60 -10.71 -2.52 -0.74
N LYS A 61 -11.60 -1.72 -1.32
CA LYS A 61 -13.03 -1.79 -0.98
C LYS A 61 -13.62 -3.17 -1.25
N LYS A 62 -13.15 -3.85 -2.29
CA LYS A 62 -13.62 -5.20 -2.64
C LYS A 62 -13.05 -6.25 -1.71
N MET A 63 -11.83 -6.05 -1.24
CA MET A 63 -11.15 -7.01 -0.37
C MET A 63 -11.58 -6.90 1.10
N LYS A 64 -12.05 -5.74 1.49
CA LYS A 64 -12.36 -5.46 2.89
C LYS A 64 -13.35 -6.45 3.53
N PRO A 65 -14.51 -6.75 2.91
CA PRO A 65 -15.44 -7.71 3.49
C PRO A 65 -14.84 -9.12 3.63
N LYS A 66 -14.06 -9.54 2.65
CA LYS A 66 -13.42 -10.84 2.68
C LYS A 66 -12.40 -10.93 3.81
N MET A 67 -11.60 -9.91 3.99
CA MET A 67 -10.63 -9.86 5.07
C MET A 67 -11.30 -9.89 6.45
N MET A 68 -12.41 -9.19 6.58
CA MET A 68 -13.20 -9.20 7.82
C MET A 68 -13.70 -10.60 8.14
N THR A 69 -14.24 -11.29 7.15
CA THR A 69 -14.73 -12.65 7.33
C THR A 69 -13.60 -13.58 7.75
N GLU A 70 -12.45 -13.51 7.11
CA GLU A 70 -11.30 -14.33 7.47
C GLU A 70 -10.80 -14.03 8.89
N ALA A 71 -10.79 -12.76 9.29
CA ALA A 71 -10.36 -12.38 10.63
C ALA A 71 -11.29 -12.96 11.70
N ILE A 72 -12.60 -12.91 11.46
CA ILE A 72 -13.58 -13.47 12.39
C ILE A 72 -13.45 -14.98 12.46
N GLU A 73 -13.29 -15.66 11.32
CA GLU A 73 -13.10 -17.10 11.29
C GLU A 73 -11.84 -17.52 12.02
N ASN A 74 -10.76 -16.80 11.85
CA ASN A 74 -9.50 -17.07 12.56
C ASN A 74 -9.66 -16.90 14.06
N ALA A 75 -10.37 -15.87 14.49
CA ALA A 75 -10.65 -15.63 15.90
C ALA A 75 -11.46 -16.79 16.51
N GLU A 76 -12.48 -17.24 15.79
CA GLU A 76 -13.32 -18.34 16.23
C GLU A 76 -12.52 -19.65 16.35
N GLN A 77 -11.72 -19.97 15.35
CA GLN A 77 -10.89 -21.17 15.38
C GLN A 77 -9.91 -21.15 16.55
N THR A 78 -9.29 -20.01 16.79
CA THR A 78 -8.36 -19.85 17.89
C THR A 78 -9.07 -20.01 19.23
N ALA A 79 -10.25 -19.43 19.37
CA ALA A 79 -11.05 -19.55 20.59
C ALA A 79 -11.43 -21.00 20.85
N LYS A 80 -11.84 -21.74 19.82
CA LYS A 80 -12.17 -23.16 19.93
C LYS A 80 -10.95 -23.98 20.37
N GLN A 81 -9.78 -23.66 19.85
CA GLN A 81 -8.56 -24.37 20.22
C GLN A 81 -8.22 -24.12 21.71
N PHE A 82 -8.34 -22.88 22.19
CA PHE A 82 -8.14 -22.57 23.59
C PHE A 82 -9.13 -23.32 24.46
N ALA A 83 -10.38 -23.34 24.07
CA ALA A 83 -11.43 -24.05 24.83
C ALA A 83 -11.13 -25.54 24.91
N ASN A 84 -10.76 -26.16 23.79
CA ASN A 84 -10.42 -27.58 23.76
C ASN A 84 -9.23 -27.88 24.66
N ASN A 85 -8.19 -27.04 24.65
CA ASN A 85 -7.02 -27.26 25.50
C ASN A 85 -7.32 -27.13 27.00
N SER A 86 -8.34 -26.35 27.33
CA SER A 86 -8.79 -26.22 28.75
C SER A 86 -9.99 -27.08 29.08
N HIS A 87 -10.34 -28.03 28.22
CA HIS A 87 -11.47 -28.96 28.41
C HIS A 87 -12.81 -28.23 28.54
N SER A 88 -12.96 -27.13 27.82
CA SER A 88 -14.17 -26.33 27.79
C SER A 88 -14.66 -26.21 26.35
N THR A 89 -15.81 -25.59 26.18
CA THR A 89 -16.31 -25.23 24.86
C THR A 89 -16.60 -23.73 24.83
N ILE A 90 -16.48 -23.13 23.64
CA ILE A 90 -16.90 -21.74 23.52
C ILE A 90 -18.42 -21.68 23.42
N SER A 91 -18.98 -20.64 24.01
CA SER A 91 -20.40 -20.37 23.96
C SER A 91 -20.64 -19.18 23.04
N LYS A 92 -21.33 -18.16 23.47
CA LYS A 92 -21.67 -17.06 22.64
C LYS A 92 -20.65 -15.94 22.72
N ILE A 93 -20.67 -15.07 21.74
CA ILE A 93 -19.82 -13.87 21.69
C ILE A 93 -20.31 -12.89 22.76
N ILE A 94 -19.40 -12.42 23.59
CA ILE A 94 -19.68 -11.38 24.58
C ILE A 94 -19.44 -10.01 23.94
N SER A 95 -18.33 -9.86 23.24
CA SER A 95 -18.00 -8.61 22.57
C SER A 95 -17.13 -8.88 21.35
N ALA A 96 -17.18 -7.97 20.41
CA ALA A 96 -16.36 -8.02 19.21
C ALA A 96 -15.97 -6.60 18.84
N ASP A 97 -14.65 -6.38 18.71
CA ASP A 97 -14.11 -5.11 18.29
C ASP A 97 -13.28 -5.30 17.04
N GLN A 98 -13.55 -4.49 16.05
CA GLN A 98 -12.77 -4.49 14.84
C GLN A 98 -11.84 -3.29 14.85
N GLY A 99 -10.53 -3.55 14.73
CA GLY A 99 -9.55 -2.52 14.58
C GLY A 99 -9.61 -1.88 13.20
N GLN A 100 -8.91 -0.80 13.04
CA GLN A 100 -8.81 -0.14 11.74
C GLN A 100 -7.95 -0.96 10.80
N PHE A 101 -8.29 -0.88 9.51
CA PHE A 101 -7.44 -1.42 8.48
C PHE A 101 -6.23 -0.51 8.31
N SER A 102 -5.07 -1.11 8.14
CA SER A 102 -3.86 -0.38 7.78
C SER A 102 -3.35 -0.88 6.43
N ILE A 103 -2.87 0.03 5.62
CA ILE A 103 -2.28 -0.26 4.33
C ILE A 103 -0.90 0.37 4.32
N ASP A 104 0.13 -0.47 4.22
CA ASP A 104 1.51 -0.03 4.24
C ASP A 104 2.25 -0.66 3.07
N ASP A 105 3.39 -0.08 2.72
CA ASP A 105 4.28 -0.72 1.77
C ASP A 105 4.82 -2.01 2.37
N ARG A 106 4.97 -3.05 1.54
CA ARG A 106 5.55 -4.30 2.01
C ARG A 106 6.94 -4.07 2.59
N ASP A 107 7.74 -3.29 1.87
CA ASP A 107 9.05 -2.82 2.32
C ASP A 107 9.47 -1.61 1.48
N ALA A 108 10.58 -0.99 1.86
CA ALA A 108 11.05 0.22 1.19
C ALA A 108 11.45 -0.01 -0.26
N ASN A 109 11.82 -1.24 -0.62
CA ASN A 109 12.26 -1.58 -1.98
C ASN A 109 11.09 -1.94 -2.90
N THR A 110 9.92 -2.21 -2.34
CA THR A 110 8.75 -2.61 -3.10
C THR A 110 7.51 -1.78 -2.72
N PRO A 111 7.57 -0.43 -2.89
CA PRO A 111 6.44 0.42 -2.50
C PRO A 111 5.19 0.20 -3.37
N TYR A 112 5.34 -0.51 -4.47
CA TYR A 112 4.24 -0.89 -5.36
C TYR A 112 3.51 -2.15 -4.87
N ILE A 113 3.99 -2.79 -3.81
CA ILE A 113 3.34 -3.94 -3.18
C ILE A 113 2.87 -3.49 -1.80
N LYS A 114 1.58 -3.65 -1.54
CA LYS A 114 0.98 -3.20 -0.30
C LYS A 114 0.70 -4.37 0.63
N ARG A 115 0.87 -4.11 1.91
CA ARG A 115 0.46 -5.01 2.98
C ARG A 115 -0.78 -4.43 3.63
N VAL A 116 -1.85 -5.18 3.63
CA VAL A 116 -3.10 -4.78 4.28
C VAL A 116 -3.27 -5.61 5.54
N ARG A 117 -3.53 -4.94 6.65
CA ARG A 117 -3.67 -5.60 7.94
C ARG A 117 -4.93 -5.11 8.64
N VAL A 118 -5.64 -6.04 9.28
CA VAL A 118 -6.75 -5.72 10.17
C VAL A 118 -6.64 -6.62 11.39
N VAL A 119 -6.97 -6.08 12.54
CA VAL A 119 -7.04 -6.85 13.79
C VAL A 119 -8.46 -6.84 14.28
N THR A 120 -9.01 -8.02 14.50
CA THR A 120 -10.34 -8.20 15.06
C THR A 120 -10.19 -8.91 16.41
N THR A 121 -10.74 -8.32 17.46
CA THR A 121 -10.72 -8.88 18.79
C THR A 121 -12.12 -9.36 19.14
N VAL A 122 -12.25 -10.62 19.48
CA VAL A 122 -13.55 -11.21 19.83
C VAL A 122 -13.42 -11.89 21.19
N THR A 123 -14.36 -11.60 22.05
CA THR A 123 -14.43 -12.22 23.37
C THR A 123 -15.59 -13.19 23.40
N TYR A 124 -15.30 -14.43 23.78
CA TYR A 124 -16.29 -15.50 23.90
C TYR A 124 -16.48 -15.90 25.34
N ALA A 125 -17.70 -16.31 25.69
CA ALA A 125 -17.93 -16.99 26.96
C ALA A 125 -17.48 -18.44 26.84
N LEU A 126 -16.93 -18.97 27.90
CA LEU A 126 -16.59 -20.40 27.99
C LEU A 126 -17.68 -21.13 28.72
N LYS A 127 -17.92 -22.36 28.31
CA LYS A 127 -18.87 -23.27 28.95
C LYS A 127 -18.13 -24.54 29.33
N ASP A 128 -18.21 -24.90 30.58
CA ASP A 128 -17.59 -26.13 31.11
C ASP A 128 -18.29 -27.40 30.68
#